data_f0164662c0a4aa306aa93df9f2cea31c
#
_entry.id   f0164662c0a4aa306aa93df9f2cea31c
#
_cell.length_a   1.000
_cell.length_b   1.000
_cell.length_c   1.000
_cell.angle_alpha   90.00
_cell.angle_beta   90.00
_cell.angle_gamma   90.00
#
_symmetry.space_group_name_H-M   'P 1'
#
loop_
_entity.id
_entity.type
_entity.pdbx_description
1 polymer ?
#
loop_
_entity_poly.entity_id
_entity_poly.type
_entity_poly.pdbx_seq_one_letter_code
_entity_poly.pdbx_strand_id
1 'polypeptide(L)'
;MGVNQEIWVSPAAVQLQEHGPDFLDIVDDQPWSAQSGFHRGFSSSFRIRPDRKLWFHFPFQLPTQVTVHRALLLWETEGDAAINWVCVHHGGMHRQHLFEPGTPLNGTPVSFDPPEQWRHFYPASHRLLSDLPIAPAINSRFGVQLCVLAEGPGIVRFYGAGLRILVP
;
A
#
# COMPACT_ATOMS: atom_id res chain seq x y z
N MET A 1 -25.88 17.68 -2.71
CA MET A 1 -25.61 16.21 -2.77
C MET A 1 -24.13 16.03 -3.05
N GLY A 2 -23.42 15.36 -2.16
CA GLY A 2 -21.99 15.09 -2.36
C GLY A 2 -21.76 14.06 -3.45
N VAL A 3 -20.62 14.17 -4.13
CA VAL A 3 -20.18 13.25 -5.20
C VAL A 3 -19.14 12.30 -4.66
N ASN A 4 -19.37 11.00 -4.81
CA ASN A 4 -18.37 9.98 -4.50
C ASN A 4 -17.28 9.98 -5.56
N GLN A 5 -16.05 10.02 -5.11
CA GLN A 5 -14.86 9.94 -5.97
C GLN A 5 -13.86 8.94 -5.39
N GLU A 6 -13.05 8.39 -6.27
CA GLU A 6 -11.94 7.52 -5.90
C GLU A 6 -10.63 8.20 -6.31
N ILE A 7 -9.73 8.36 -5.37
CA ILE A 7 -8.42 9.00 -5.58
C ILE A 7 -7.34 7.96 -5.30
N TRP A 8 -6.43 7.79 -6.23
CA TRP A 8 -5.30 6.88 -6.13
C TRP A 8 -3.97 7.61 -6.10
N VAL A 9 -3.04 7.11 -5.30
CA VAL A 9 -1.62 7.44 -5.38
C VAL A 9 -0.87 6.25 -5.99
N SER A 10 0.11 6.58 -6.83
CA SER A 10 0.93 5.57 -7.49
C SER A 10 1.81 4.83 -6.46
N PRO A 11 2.29 3.62 -6.79
CA PRO A 11 3.17 2.88 -5.89
C PRO A 11 4.48 3.62 -5.61
N ALA A 12 4.93 4.49 -6.51
CA ALA A 12 6.14 5.30 -6.31
C ALA A 12 6.01 6.31 -5.16
N ALA A 13 4.80 6.63 -4.72
CA ALA A 13 4.55 7.53 -3.60
C ALA A 13 4.78 6.87 -2.22
N VAL A 14 4.93 5.55 -2.16
CA VAL A 14 5.14 4.85 -0.89
C VAL A 14 6.44 5.27 -0.23
N GLN A 15 6.37 5.55 1.07
CA GLN A 15 7.51 5.89 1.91
C GLN A 15 7.68 4.81 2.97
N LEU A 16 8.92 4.44 3.25
CA LEU A 16 9.25 3.52 4.32
C LEU A 16 9.59 4.30 5.57
N GLN A 17 9.14 3.80 6.71
CA GLN A 17 9.55 4.34 7.99
C GLN A 17 10.95 3.83 8.35
N GLU A 18 11.18 2.54 8.21
CA GLU A 18 12.48 1.91 8.41
C GLU A 18 13.09 1.55 7.04
N HIS A 19 14.32 1.96 6.83
CA HIS A 19 15.05 1.65 5.61
C HIS A 19 16.51 1.42 5.95
N GLY A 20 16.93 0.20 5.81
CA GLY A 20 18.32 -0.17 6.08
C GLY A 20 18.52 -1.67 5.83
N PRO A 21 19.78 -2.10 5.76
CA PRO A 21 20.12 -3.50 5.46
C PRO A 21 19.68 -4.47 6.57
N ASP A 22 19.32 -3.97 7.75
CA ASP A 22 18.79 -4.80 8.82
C ASP A 22 17.34 -5.20 8.61
N PHE A 23 16.60 -4.46 7.79
CA PHE A 23 15.17 -4.65 7.53
C PHE A 23 14.90 -5.20 6.14
N LEU A 24 15.61 -4.67 5.15
CA LEU A 24 15.42 -4.98 3.73
C LEU A 24 16.68 -5.53 3.11
N ASP A 25 16.53 -6.40 2.14
CA ASP A 25 17.61 -6.69 1.21
C ASP A 25 17.73 -5.53 0.23
N ILE A 26 18.68 -4.65 0.49
CA ILE A 26 19.00 -3.52 -0.38
C ILE A 26 20.11 -3.96 -1.32
N VAL A 27 19.82 -4.81 -2.26
CA VAL A 27 20.74 -5.12 -3.34
C VAL A 27 20.03 -4.78 -4.64
N ASP A 28 20.24 -3.59 -5.11
CA ASP A 28 19.71 -3.18 -6.39
C ASP A 28 20.74 -2.40 -7.20
N ASP A 29 21.65 -3.11 -7.76
CA ASP A 29 22.50 -2.66 -8.85
C ASP A 29 21.89 -2.94 -10.23
N GLN A 30 20.67 -3.55 -10.26
CA GLN A 30 19.94 -3.88 -11.48
C GLN A 30 18.47 -3.50 -11.38
N PRO A 31 18.14 -2.24 -11.59
CA PRO A 31 16.82 -1.66 -11.23
C PRO A 31 15.62 -2.29 -11.94
N TRP A 32 15.80 -3.07 -12.98
CA TRP A 32 14.67 -3.60 -13.76
C TRP A 32 14.43 -5.10 -13.58
N SER A 33 15.47 -5.87 -13.40
CA SER A 33 15.42 -7.32 -13.51
C SER A 33 15.50 -8.05 -12.19
N ALA A 34 16.17 -7.48 -11.22
CA ALA A 34 16.27 -8.06 -9.90
C ALA A 34 15.12 -7.54 -9.06
N GLN A 35 14.06 -8.29 -8.90
CA GLN A 35 12.98 -7.97 -7.96
C GLN A 35 13.43 -8.14 -6.50
N SER A 36 14.68 -7.83 -6.24
CA SER A 36 15.32 -7.91 -4.94
C SER A 36 15.51 -6.52 -4.37
N GLY A 37 15.31 -6.39 -3.09
CA GLY A 37 15.53 -5.15 -2.39
C GLY A 37 14.41 -4.15 -2.58
N PHE A 38 14.71 -3.08 -3.23
CA PHE A 38 13.84 -1.93 -3.38
C PHE A 38 13.71 -1.56 -4.85
N HIS A 39 12.55 -1.81 -5.44
CA HIS A 39 12.27 -1.47 -6.83
C HIS A 39 11.05 -0.57 -6.92
N ARG A 40 11.13 0.49 -7.74
CA ARG A 40 10.02 1.39 -8.05
C ARG A 40 9.77 1.46 -9.54
N GLY A 41 8.55 1.20 -9.95
CA GLY A 41 8.11 1.25 -11.34
C GLY A 41 6.59 1.16 -11.38
N PHE A 42 6.05 0.19 -12.12
CA PHE A 42 4.61 -0.11 -12.08
C PHE A 42 4.16 -0.67 -10.73
N SER A 43 5.08 -1.22 -9.97
CA SER A 43 4.91 -1.55 -8.56
C SER A 43 6.11 -1.01 -7.77
N SER A 44 5.95 -0.93 -6.45
CA SER A 44 7.07 -0.81 -5.53
C SER A 44 7.20 -2.12 -4.78
N SER A 45 8.34 -2.77 -4.91
CA SER A 45 8.64 -4.09 -4.33
C SER A 45 9.67 -3.97 -3.22
N PHE A 46 9.44 -4.72 -2.15
CA PHE A 46 10.29 -4.69 -0.97
C PHE A 46 10.49 -6.11 -0.45
N ARG A 47 11.76 -6.57 -0.42
CA ARG A 47 12.09 -7.85 0.20
C ARG A 47 12.41 -7.64 1.66
N ILE A 48 11.48 -8.08 2.51
CA ILE A 48 11.58 -7.95 3.96
C ILE A 48 12.38 -9.14 4.51
N ARG A 49 13.33 -8.87 5.39
CA ARG A 49 14.13 -9.90 6.05
C ARG A 49 13.32 -10.69 7.07
N PRO A 50 13.79 -11.91 7.42
CA PRO A 50 13.19 -12.70 8.49
C PRO A 50 13.08 -11.89 9.80
N ASP A 51 11.98 -12.10 10.52
CA ASP A 51 11.71 -11.47 11.81
C ASP A 51 11.72 -9.93 11.81
N ARG A 52 11.52 -9.32 10.64
CA ARG A 52 11.42 -7.87 10.49
C ARG A 52 10.01 -7.44 10.09
N LYS A 53 9.63 -6.27 10.58
CA LYS A 53 8.37 -5.58 10.28
C LYS A 53 8.70 -4.17 9.85
N LEU A 54 7.98 -3.72 8.82
CA LEU A 54 8.16 -2.38 8.27
C LEU A 54 6.83 -1.67 8.11
N TRP A 55 6.82 -0.38 8.44
CA TRP A 55 5.74 0.51 8.11
C TRP A 55 5.95 1.16 6.75
N PHE A 56 4.91 1.12 5.95
CA PHE A 56 4.80 1.77 4.66
C PHE A 56 3.73 2.84 4.74
N HIS A 57 4.04 4.02 4.22
CA HIS A 57 3.19 5.19 4.30
C HIS A 57 2.82 5.69 2.91
N PHE A 58 1.54 5.90 2.67
CA PHE A 58 1.00 6.46 1.44
C PHE A 58 0.36 7.81 1.77
N PRO A 59 1.06 8.92 1.52
CA PRO A 59 0.51 10.25 1.75
C PRO A 59 -0.49 10.62 0.66
N PHE A 60 -1.62 11.18 1.04
CA PHE A 60 -2.64 11.69 0.12
C PHE A 60 -2.73 13.19 0.19
N GLN A 61 -2.70 13.82 -0.97
CA GLN A 61 -3.02 15.24 -1.13
C GLN A 61 -4.49 15.35 -1.51
N LEU A 62 -5.31 15.74 -0.56
CA LEU A 62 -6.76 15.85 -0.73
C LEU A 62 -7.19 17.32 -0.65
N PRO A 63 -8.27 17.69 -1.36
CA PRO A 63 -8.94 18.94 -1.07
C PRO A 63 -9.32 19.03 0.40
N THR A 64 -9.29 20.21 0.97
CA THR A 64 -9.81 20.44 2.31
C THR A 64 -11.31 20.22 2.35
N GLN A 65 -11.83 19.66 3.46
CA GLN A 65 -13.25 19.47 3.71
C GLN A 65 -13.93 18.33 2.93
N VAL A 66 -13.17 17.41 2.34
CA VAL A 66 -13.77 16.16 1.87
C VAL A 66 -13.91 15.15 3.01
N THR A 67 -14.90 14.30 2.91
CA THR A 67 -15.09 13.18 3.83
C THR A 67 -14.46 11.93 3.23
N VAL A 68 -13.62 11.24 3.99
CA VAL A 68 -12.98 9.99 3.58
C VAL A 68 -13.67 8.84 4.31
N HIS A 69 -14.16 7.86 3.57
CA HIS A 69 -14.96 6.78 4.15
C HIS A 69 -14.49 5.36 3.81
N ARG A 70 -13.54 5.21 2.89
CA ARG A 70 -12.90 3.92 2.59
C ARG A 70 -11.45 4.11 2.21
N ALA A 71 -10.63 3.14 2.55
CA ALA A 71 -9.25 3.00 2.08
C ALA A 71 -9.14 1.78 1.17
N LEU A 72 -8.35 1.92 0.13
CA LEU A 72 -8.11 0.91 -0.89
C LEU A 72 -6.61 0.61 -0.95
N LEU A 73 -6.25 -0.66 -1.07
CA LEU A 73 -4.87 -1.07 -1.27
C LEU A 73 -4.81 -2.13 -2.36
N LEU A 74 -4.00 -1.88 -3.38
CA LEU A 74 -3.73 -2.86 -4.44
C LEU A 74 -2.32 -3.40 -4.23
N TRP A 75 -2.21 -4.70 -3.94
CA TRP A 75 -1.00 -5.31 -3.42
C TRP A 75 -0.89 -6.80 -3.75
N GLU A 76 0.28 -7.37 -3.50
CA GLU A 76 0.52 -8.80 -3.42
C GLU A 76 1.68 -9.10 -2.49
N THR A 77 1.78 -10.33 -2.05
CA THR A 77 2.92 -10.84 -1.28
C THR A 77 3.47 -12.12 -1.91
N GLU A 78 4.75 -12.38 -1.66
CA GLU A 78 5.45 -13.57 -2.12
C GLU A 78 6.27 -14.16 -0.96
N GLY A 79 6.34 -15.47 -0.88
CA GLY A 79 6.93 -16.17 0.25
C GLY A 79 6.04 -16.09 1.48
N ASP A 80 6.64 -15.91 2.63
CA ASP A 80 5.94 -15.81 3.91
C ASP A 80 5.67 -14.36 4.33
N ALA A 81 5.84 -13.40 3.40
CA ALA A 81 5.52 -12.02 3.70
C ALA A 81 4.00 -11.83 3.86
N ALA A 82 3.61 -11.03 4.82
CA ALA A 82 2.22 -10.74 5.10
C ALA A 82 2.02 -9.27 5.48
N ILE A 83 0.86 -8.71 5.11
CA ILE A 83 0.38 -7.44 5.65
C ILE A 83 -0.48 -7.75 6.85
N ASN A 84 -0.08 -7.23 8.02
CA ASN A 84 -0.72 -7.57 9.29
C ASN A 84 -1.47 -6.42 9.93
N TRP A 85 -1.26 -5.21 9.48
CA TRP A 85 -1.91 -4.05 10.06
C TRP A 85 -2.09 -2.95 9.04
N VAL A 86 -3.27 -2.33 9.04
CA VAL A 86 -3.59 -1.15 8.23
C VAL A 86 -4.26 -0.12 9.10
N CYS A 87 -3.79 1.11 9.04
CA CYS A 87 -4.41 2.23 9.73
C CYS A 87 -4.37 3.50 8.87
N VAL A 88 -5.19 4.46 9.23
CA VAL A 88 -5.18 5.79 8.63
C VAL A 88 -4.78 6.82 9.69
N HIS A 89 -3.82 7.67 9.34
CA HIS A 89 -3.49 8.87 10.13
C HIS A 89 -4.21 10.07 9.51
N HIS A 90 -4.82 10.90 10.35
CA HIS A 90 -5.59 12.05 9.90
C HIS A 90 -5.64 13.15 10.97
N GLY A 91 -6.09 14.34 10.60
CA GLY A 91 -6.33 15.43 11.54
C GLY A 91 -5.09 15.88 12.33
N GLY A 92 -3.89 15.56 11.84
CA GLY A 92 -2.61 15.91 12.45
C GLY A 92 -2.16 14.99 13.60
N MET A 93 -3.08 14.40 14.38
CA MET A 93 -2.74 13.61 15.57
C MET A 93 -3.59 12.36 15.77
N HIS A 94 -4.52 12.06 14.87
CA HIS A 94 -5.44 10.94 15.03
C HIS A 94 -5.00 9.73 14.22
N ARG A 95 -5.22 8.54 14.78
CA ARG A 95 -5.05 7.25 14.11
C ARG A 95 -6.33 6.46 14.23
N GLN A 96 -6.76 5.91 13.11
CA GLN A 96 -7.86 4.95 13.09
C GLN A 96 -7.37 3.63 12.51
N HIS A 97 -7.59 2.53 13.23
CA HIS A 97 -7.27 1.18 12.78
C HIS A 97 -8.35 0.73 11.80
N LEU A 98 -7.93 0.25 10.63
CA LEU A 98 -8.81 -0.30 9.59
C LEU A 98 -8.73 -1.82 9.55
N PHE A 99 -7.56 -2.34 9.89
CA PHE A 99 -7.28 -3.76 9.99
C PHE A 99 -6.24 -3.96 11.10
N GLU A 100 -6.59 -4.79 12.08
CA GLU A 100 -5.74 -5.02 13.25
C GLU A 100 -4.91 -6.31 13.12
N PRO A 101 -3.78 -6.40 13.85
CA PRO A 101 -2.94 -7.59 13.85
C PRO A 101 -3.70 -8.84 14.33
N GLY A 102 -3.36 -9.97 13.76
CA GLY A 102 -3.90 -11.26 14.18
C GLY A 102 -4.11 -12.24 13.04
N THR A 103 -4.50 -11.73 11.88
CA THR A 103 -4.60 -12.50 10.64
C THR A 103 -3.98 -11.70 9.50
N PRO A 104 -3.41 -12.34 8.48
CA PRO A 104 -2.95 -11.64 7.29
C PRO A 104 -4.09 -10.90 6.59
N LEU A 105 -3.78 -9.71 6.07
CA LEU A 105 -4.73 -8.95 5.27
C LEU A 105 -5.19 -9.78 4.07
N ASN A 106 -6.47 -9.69 3.79
CA ASN A 106 -7.10 -10.31 2.63
C ASN A 106 -7.52 -9.27 1.60
N GLY A 107 -7.75 -9.73 0.36
CA GLY A 107 -8.25 -8.89 -0.72
C GLY A 107 -8.96 -9.71 -1.78
N THR A 108 -9.68 -9.02 -2.64
CA THR A 108 -10.31 -9.62 -3.81
C THR A 108 -9.28 -9.72 -4.93
N PRO A 109 -9.10 -10.89 -5.57
CA PRO A 109 -8.22 -11.01 -6.72
C PRO A 109 -8.66 -10.08 -7.86
N VAL A 110 -7.71 -9.34 -8.40
CA VAL A 110 -7.90 -8.47 -9.56
C VAL A 110 -7.05 -8.99 -10.69
N SER A 111 -7.71 -9.32 -11.81
CA SER A 111 -7.00 -9.71 -13.03
C SER A 111 -6.32 -8.50 -13.64
N PHE A 112 -5.06 -8.67 -13.96
CA PHE A 112 -4.28 -7.69 -14.70
C PHE A 112 -3.50 -8.39 -15.78
N ASP A 113 -3.72 -7.99 -17.03
CA ASP A 113 -2.98 -8.46 -18.18
C ASP A 113 -2.04 -7.36 -18.67
N PRO A 114 -0.75 -7.43 -18.28
CA PRO A 114 0.22 -6.43 -18.72
C PRO A 114 0.41 -6.50 -20.24
N PRO A 115 0.73 -5.39 -20.92
CA PRO A 115 1.15 -5.41 -22.30
C PRO A 115 2.23 -6.46 -22.54
N GLU A 116 2.22 -7.12 -23.71
CA GLU A 116 3.09 -8.27 -24.01
C GLU A 116 4.57 -8.00 -23.75
N GLN A 117 5.05 -6.79 -24.10
CA GLN A 117 6.43 -6.38 -23.86
C GLN A 117 6.83 -6.33 -22.37
N TRP A 118 5.85 -6.27 -21.47
CA TRP A 118 6.09 -6.19 -20.03
C TRP A 118 5.82 -7.50 -19.29
N ARG A 119 5.24 -8.51 -19.96
CA ARG A 119 4.91 -9.80 -19.34
C ARG A 119 6.11 -10.55 -18.77
N HIS A 120 7.29 -10.29 -19.32
CA HIS A 120 8.53 -10.86 -18.82
C HIS A 120 8.91 -10.33 -17.44
N PHE A 121 8.64 -9.05 -17.18
CA PHE A 121 8.96 -8.39 -15.91
C PHE A 121 7.80 -8.44 -14.92
N TYR A 122 6.59 -8.45 -15.45
CA TYR A 122 5.35 -8.44 -14.68
C TYR A 122 4.47 -9.58 -15.17
N PRO A 123 4.79 -10.83 -14.80
CA PRO A 123 3.91 -11.94 -15.14
C PRO A 123 2.53 -11.67 -14.57
N ALA A 124 1.51 -12.19 -15.22
CA ALA A 124 0.13 -12.08 -14.73
C ALA A 124 0.08 -12.57 -13.29
N SER A 125 0.02 -11.64 -12.36
CA SER A 125 0.07 -11.92 -10.94
C SER A 125 -1.31 -11.73 -10.34
N HIS A 126 -1.57 -12.47 -9.29
CA HIS A 126 -2.80 -12.36 -8.52
C HIS A 126 -2.70 -11.15 -7.58
N ARG A 127 -2.90 -9.95 -8.14
CA ARG A 127 -3.03 -8.75 -7.32
C ARG A 127 -4.29 -8.83 -6.50
N LEU A 128 -4.19 -8.38 -5.28
CA LEU A 128 -5.29 -8.33 -4.34
C LEU A 128 -5.71 -6.87 -4.14
N LEU A 129 -7.01 -6.62 -4.22
CA LEU A 129 -7.61 -5.35 -3.84
C LEU A 129 -8.27 -5.51 -2.47
N SER A 130 -7.73 -4.82 -1.48
CA SER A 130 -8.38 -4.66 -0.17
C SER A 130 -9.17 -3.38 -0.16
N ASP A 131 -10.42 -3.44 0.28
CA ASP A 131 -11.36 -2.33 0.39
C ASP A 131 -11.84 -2.23 1.83
N LEU A 132 -11.24 -1.32 2.61
CA LEU A 132 -11.39 -1.23 4.04
C LEU A 132 -12.27 -0.04 4.42
N PRO A 133 -13.35 -0.26 5.21
CA PRO A 133 -14.18 0.83 5.67
C PRO A 133 -13.43 1.71 6.68
N ILE A 134 -13.64 3.01 6.57
CA ILE A 134 -13.23 4.00 7.57
C ILE A 134 -14.48 4.41 8.33
N ALA A 135 -14.64 3.89 9.53
CA ALA A 135 -15.83 4.12 10.37
C ALA A 135 -15.42 4.50 11.81
N PRO A 136 -15.77 5.69 12.30
CA PRO A 136 -16.48 6.75 11.58
C PRO A 136 -15.65 7.34 10.42
N ALA A 137 -16.34 7.87 9.40
CA ALA A 137 -15.68 8.58 8.32
C ALA A 137 -14.92 9.80 8.85
N ILE A 138 -13.79 10.11 8.20
CA ILE A 138 -12.88 11.16 8.65
C ILE A 138 -12.91 12.36 7.70
N ASN A 139 -12.55 13.54 8.23
CA ASN A 139 -12.36 14.74 7.42
C ASN A 139 -10.90 14.85 6.97
N SER A 140 -10.69 15.32 5.74
CA SER A 140 -9.36 15.46 5.13
C SER A 140 -8.52 16.62 5.68
N ARG A 141 -9.10 17.46 6.54
CA ARG A 141 -8.37 18.60 7.10
C ARG A 141 -7.08 18.12 7.81
N PHE A 142 -5.98 18.81 7.55
CA PHE A 142 -4.62 18.51 8.06
C PHE A 142 -3.99 17.22 7.51
N GLY A 143 -4.47 16.75 6.37
CA GLY A 143 -3.89 15.62 5.65
C GLY A 143 -4.43 14.25 6.07
N VAL A 144 -4.23 13.30 5.18
CA VAL A 144 -4.58 11.88 5.36
C VAL A 144 -3.44 11.03 4.84
N GLN A 145 -3.10 10.00 5.58
CA GLN A 145 -2.05 9.06 5.22
C GLN A 145 -2.51 7.64 5.55
N LEU A 146 -2.44 6.74 4.56
CA LEU A 146 -2.63 5.32 4.79
C LEU A 146 -1.31 4.70 5.24
N CYS A 147 -1.34 3.92 6.30
CA CYS A 147 -0.18 3.26 6.86
C CYS A 147 -0.41 1.75 6.87
N VAL A 148 0.58 1.02 6.38
CA VAL A 148 0.52 -0.44 6.21
C VAL A 148 1.73 -1.06 6.90
N LEU A 149 1.51 -2.00 7.82
CA LEU A 149 2.57 -2.81 8.40
C LEU A 149 2.66 -4.14 7.67
N ALA A 150 3.82 -4.41 7.10
CA ALA A 150 4.13 -5.71 6.53
C ALA A 150 5.28 -6.37 7.28
N GLU A 151 5.27 -7.70 7.32
CA GLU A 151 6.33 -8.51 7.94
C GLU A 151 6.85 -9.55 6.96
N GLY A 152 8.12 -9.94 7.15
CA GLY A 152 8.82 -10.96 6.39
C GLY A 152 8.84 -12.33 7.11
N PRO A 153 9.53 -13.30 6.49
CA PRO A 153 10.37 -13.13 5.31
C PRO A 153 9.59 -13.17 3.97
N GLY A 154 10.00 -12.38 3.03
CA GLY A 154 9.43 -12.43 1.68
C GLY A 154 9.30 -11.07 1.03
N ILE A 155 8.56 -11.00 -0.06
CA ILE A 155 8.37 -9.78 -0.82
C ILE A 155 6.95 -9.26 -0.63
N VAL A 156 6.83 -7.98 -0.36
CA VAL A 156 5.58 -7.23 -0.50
C VAL A 156 5.69 -6.30 -1.70
N ARG A 157 4.65 -6.29 -2.54
CA ARG A 157 4.52 -5.39 -3.69
C ARG A 157 3.27 -4.56 -3.54
N PHE A 158 3.42 -3.25 -3.75
CA PHE A 158 2.31 -2.32 -3.82
C PHE A 158 2.14 -1.82 -5.25
N TYR A 159 0.92 -1.84 -5.74
CA TYR A 159 0.54 -1.32 -7.06
C TYR A 159 -0.19 0.02 -6.96
N GLY A 160 -0.58 0.41 -5.77
CA GLY A 160 -1.19 1.69 -5.45
C GLY A 160 -1.97 1.63 -4.16
N ALA A 161 -2.28 2.81 -3.65
CA ALA A 161 -3.22 2.99 -2.55
C ALA A 161 -4.26 4.02 -2.94
N GLY A 162 -5.49 3.85 -2.48
CA GLY A 162 -6.60 4.71 -2.84
C GLY A 162 -7.46 5.08 -1.64
N LEU A 163 -8.25 6.12 -1.82
CA LEU A 163 -9.29 6.55 -0.88
C LEU A 163 -10.58 6.80 -1.65
N ARG A 164 -11.71 6.36 -1.09
CA ARG A 164 -13.01 6.86 -1.52
C ARG A 164 -13.44 8.03 -0.66
N ILE A 165 -13.75 9.11 -1.32
CA ILE A 165 -14.09 10.38 -0.72
C ILE A 165 -15.47 10.84 -1.15
N LEU A 166 -16.11 11.60 -0.29
CA LEU A 166 -17.32 12.35 -0.59
C LEU A 166 -16.95 13.83 -0.66
N VAL A 167 -17.09 14.40 -1.85
CA VAL A 167 -16.90 15.83 -2.08
C VAL A 167 -18.25 16.51 -1.90
N PRO A 168 -18.34 17.58 -1.09
CA PRO A 168 -19.58 18.31 -0.80
C PRO A 168 -20.30 18.85 -2.05
#